data_f0684a2a02bd995ad0c853872549f92a
#
_entry.id   f0684a2a02bd995ad0c853872549f92a
#
_cell.length_a   1.000
_cell.length_b   1.000
_cell.length_c   1.000
_cell.angle_alpha   90.00
_cell.angle_beta   90.00
_cell.angle_gamma   90.00
#
_symmetry.space_group_name_H-M   'P 1'
#
loop_
_entity.id
_entity.type
_entity.pdbx_description
1 polymer ?
#
loop_
_entity_poly.entity_id
_entity_poly.type
_entity_poly.pdbx_seq_one_letter_code
_entity_poly.pdbx_strand_id
1 'polypeptide(L)'
;MDKIKMTTPIVEMDGDEMTRVLWQKIKDILIYPYIDLKSEYYDLGLENRNKTDDQVTVDSAEATKKYGVAVKCATITPNAARMDEYNLKQMWKSPNGTIRAILDGTVFRSPILVKGITPYIPTWKKPICIARHAYGDVYKNTEMVVKAGSKAELCVTKPDGTEERSTIFDFKTDGIIQGMHNLDKSISSFARSCFNYALDQKLDVWFATKDTISKKYDHRFKDIFAEIFENEYKEKFEQAGITYFYTLIDDAVARVIRSEGGYMWACKNYDGDVMSDMIATAFGSLDMMTSVLVSPDGVYEYESAHGTVQRHYYKYLNGEETSTNSVATLFAWTGALRKRGELDNLPELMNFADKLEKATIDTIEDGIMTGDLYAISTLENKKKVNSEDFLLAINEHLAASLA
;
A
#
# COMPACT_ATOMS: atom_id res chain seq x y z
N MET A 1 28.76 -18.19 -6.15
CA MET A 1 28.29 -17.93 -4.77
C MET A 1 27.23 -18.95 -4.43
N ASP A 2 27.25 -19.55 -3.24
CA ASP A 2 26.15 -20.42 -2.83
C ASP A 2 24.91 -19.59 -2.58
N LYS A 3 23.74 -20.14 -2.95
CA LYS A 3 22.46 -19.44 -2.74
C LYS A 3 22.12 -19.33 -1.26
N ILE A 4 21.56 -18.18 -0.87
CA ILE A 4 21.01 -17.98 0.47
C ILE A 4 19.82 -18.93 0.65
N LYS A 5 19.86 -19.77 1.69
CA LYS A 5 18.81 -20.76 1.96
C LYS A 5 17.77 -20.21 2.93
N MET A 6 16.54 -20.10 2.48
CA MET A 6 15.42 -19.74 3.35
C MET A 6 14.95 -20.95 4.15
N THR A 7 14.52 -20.71 5.39
CA THR A 7 13.98 -21.75 6.29
C THR A 7 12.46 -21.75 6.31
N THR A 8 11.86 -20.57 6.41
CA THR A 8 10.40 -20.36 6.44
C THR A 8 9.95 -19.73 5.12
N PRO A 9 8.80 -20.13 4.55
CA PRO A 9 8.33 -19.53 3.31
C PRO A 9 7.82 -18.09 3.51
N ILE A 10 7.89 -17.32 2.42
CA ILE A 10 7.09 -16.10 2.21
C ILE A 10 5.80 -16.51 1.51
N VAL A 11 4.67 -15.94 1.89
CA VAL A 11 3.43 -16.08 1.11
C VAL A 11 3.57 -15.24 -0.14
N GLU A 12 3.60 -15.89 -1.29
CA GLU A 12 3.71 -15.25 -2.60
C GLU A 12 2.33 -15.17 -3.24
N MET A 13 1.81 -13.95 -3.42
CA MET A 13 0.54 -13.70 -4.06
C MET A 13 0.78 -13.12 -5.45
N ASP A 14 0.71 -13.95 -6.47
CA ASP A 14 0.85 -13.52 -7.87
C ASP A 14 -0.40 -12.74 -8.33
N GLY A 15 -0.29 -11.98 -9.42
CA GLY A 15 -1.34 -11.07 -9.84
C GLY A 15 -1.67 -11.15 -11.33
N ASP A 16 -1.87 -9.97 -11.95
CA ASP A 16 -2.40 -9.84 -13.29
C ASP A 16 -1.52 -9.00 -14.22
N GLU A 17 -1.72 -9.15 -15.50
CA GLU A 17 -1.29 -8.29 -16.61
C GLU A 17 0.24 -8.03 -16.64
N MET A 18 0.67 -6.81 -16.90
CA MET A 18 2.09 -6.47 -17.06
C MET A 18 2.87 -6.67 -15.75
N THR A 19 2.25 -6.43 -14.60
CA THR A 19 2.90 -6.65 -13.31
C THR A 19 3.19 -8.12 -13.05
N ARG A 20 2.36 -9.07 -13.51
CA ARG A 20 2.64 -10.52 -13.45
C ARG A 20 3.84 -10.88 -14.33
N VAL A 21 3.94 -10.30 -15.53
CA VAL A 21 5.11 -10.51 -16.41
C VAL A 21 6.40 -10.04 -15.72
N LEU A 22 6.38 -8.86 -15.14
CA LEU A 22 7.54 -8.30 -14.41
C LEU A 22 7.84 -9.08 -13.13
N TRP A 23 6.83 -9.57 -12.44
CA TRP A 23 6.96 -10.42 -11.25
C TRP A 23 7.83 -11.64 -11.50
N GLN A 24 7.56 -12.34 -12.59
CA GLN A 24 8.34 -13.50 -12.98
C GLN A 24 9.78 -13.10 -13.38
N LYS A 25 9.93 -12.03 -14.17
CA LYS A 25 11.28 -11.54 -14.58
C LYS A 25 12.12 -11.09 -13.38
N ILE A 26 11.53 -10.44 -12.37
CA ILE A 26 12.23 -10.08 -11.13
C ILE A 26 12.75 -11.35 -10.43
N LYS A 27 11.93 -12.39 -10.31
CA LYS A 27 12.37 -13.65 -9.71
C LYS A 27 13.51 -14.30 -10.49
N ASP A 28 13.36 -14.39 -11.82
CA ASP A 28 14.32 -15.07 -12.68
C ASP A 28 15.68 -14.36 -12.73
N ILE A 29 15.70 -13.03 -12.75
CA ILE A 29 16.91 -12.23 -12.93
C ILE A 29 17.56 -11.85 -11.60
N LEU A 30 16.75 -11.50 -10.59
CA LEU A 30 17.26 -10.84 -9.37
C LEU A 30 17.12 -11.68 -8.09
N ILE A 31 16.29 -12.72 -8.06
CA ILE A 31 16.03 -13.49 -6.84
C ILE A 31 16.59 -14.92 -6.97
N TYR A 32 16.10 -15.71 -7.90
CA TYR A 32 16.47 -17.12 -8.06
C TYR A 32 17.98 -17.37 -8.27
N PRO A 33 18.75 -16.49 -8.92
CA PRO A 33 20.20 -16.68 -9.00
C PRO A 33 20.91 -16.67 -7.64
N TYR A 34 20.37 -15.94 -6.67
CA TYR A 34 21.03 -15.65 -5.39
C TYR A 34 20.38 -16.32 -4.17
N ILE A 35 19.08 -16.63 -4.25
CA ILE A 35 18.30 -17.17 -3.14
C ILE A 35 17.66 -18.49 -3.54
N ASP A 36 17.73 -19.47 -2.64
CA ASP A 36 16.88 -20.67 -2.66
C ASP A 36 15.52 -20.28 -2.04
N LEU A 37 14.71 -19.63 -2.88
CA LEU A 37 13.44 -19.04 -2.46
C LEU A 37 12.45 -20.10 -2.03
N LYS A 38 11.99 -20.01 -0.79
CA LYS A 38 10.79 -20.73 -0.34
C LYS A 38 9.59 -19.81 -0.40
N SER A 39 8.59 -20.18 -1.18
CA SER A 39 7.32 -19.47 -1.23
C SER A 39 6.14 -20.43 -1.05
N GLU A 40 5.12 -19.94 -0.35
CA GLU A 40 3.78 -20.52 -0.35
C GLU A 40 3.00 -19.73 -1.40
N TYR A 41 2.85 -20.31 -2.58
CA TYR A 41 2.38 -19.62 -3.78
C TYR A 41 0.86 -19.64 -3.90
N TYR A 42 0.27 -18.46 -4.17
CA TYR A 42 -1.15 -18.26 -4.46
C TYR A 42 -1.30 -17.43 -5.73
N ASP A 43 -1.99 -17.97 -6.73
CA ASP A 43 -2.33 -17.25 -7.96
C ASP A 43 -3.59 -16.40 -7.74
N LEU A 44 -3.42 -15.10 -7.47
CA LEU A 44 -4.51 -14.12 -7.36
C LEU A 44 -4.88 -13.48 -8.69
N GLY A 45 -4.41 -14.01 -9.81
CA GLY A 45 -4.86 -13.59 -11.14
C GLY A 45 -6.37 -13.76 -11.29
N LEU A 46 -7.00 -12.84 -12.01
CA LEU A 46 -8.46 -12.75 -12.12
C LEU A 46 -9.11 -14.05 -12.64
N GLU A 47 -8.45 -14.75 -13.57
CA GLU A 47 -8.95 -16.03 -14.07
C GLU A 47 -8.99 -17.11 -12.97
N ASN A 48 -7.95 -17.21 -12.15
CA ASN A 48 -7.90 -18.20 -11.07
C ASN A 48 -8.86 -17.83 -9.94
N ARG A 49 -8.98 -16.54 -9.59
CA ARG A 49 -9.99 -16.08 -8.64
C ARG A 49 -11.41 -16.42 -9.11
N ASN A 50 -11.68 -16.25 -10.41
CA ASN A 50 -12.96 -16.64 -10.99
C ASN A 50 -13.22 -18.17 -10.95
N LYS A 51 -12.19 -18.98 -11.10
CA LYS A 51 -12.29 -20.47 -10.98
C LYS A 51 -12.56 -20.90 -9.55
N THR A 52 -11.95 -20.25 -8.58
CA THR A 52 -11.99 -20.61 -7.14
C THR A 52 -13.07 -19.85 -6.38
N ASP A 53 -13.95 -19.14 -7.06
CA ASP A 53 -14.97 -18.26 -6.46
C ASP A 53 -14.34 -17.29 -5.42
N ASP A 54 -13.17 -16.77 -5.75
CA ASP A 54 -12.31 -15.87 -4.95
C ASP A 54 -11.79 -16.49 -3.62
N GLN A 55 -11.97 -17.80 -3.41
CA GLN A 55 -11.48 -18.46 -2.20
C GLN A 55 -9.95 -18.37 -2.06
N VAL A 56 -9.22 -18.39 -3.19
CA VAL A 56 -7.75 -18.25 -3.18
C VAL A 56 -7.27 -16.95 -2.52
N THR A 57 -8.03 -15.86 -2.60
CA THR A 57 -7.73 -14.61 -1.92
C THR A 57 -7.82 -14.76 -0.40
N VAL A 58 -8.86 -15.43 0.09
CA VAL A 58 -9.04 -15.74 1.51
C VAL A 58 -7.92 -16.66 2.01
N ASP A 59 -7.63 -17.74 1.27
CA ASP A 59 -6.59 -18.70 1.63
C ASP A 59 -5.21 -18.05 1.73
N SER A 60 -4.89 -17.14 0.82
CA SER A 60 -3.62 -16.38 0.84
C SER A 60 -3.49 -15.45 2.06
N ALA A 61 -4.59 -14.82 2.47
CA ALA A 61 -4.62 -13.98 3.66
C ALA A 61 -4.45 -14.81 4.96
N GLU A 62 -5.12 -15.96 5.05
CA GLU A 62 -4.95 -16.87 6.19
C GLU A 62 -3.54 -17.49 6.24
N ALA A 63 -2.96 -17.82 5.09
CA ALA A 63 -1.56 -18.24 5.02
C ALA A 63 -0.60 -17.11 5.48
N THR A 64 -0.92 -15.86 5.18
CA THR A 64 -0.13 -14.71 5.63
C THR A 64 -0.13 -14.60 7.16
N LYS A 65 -1.26 -14.82 7.82
CA LYS A 65 -1.30 -14.92 9.29
C LYS A 65 -0.40 -16.03 9.83
N LYS A 66 -0.39 -17.18 9.16
CA LYS A 66 0.40 -18.33 9.57
C LYS A 66 1.91 -18.12 9.43
N TYR A 67 2.35 -17.54 8.32
CA TYR A 67 3.79 -17.39 8.01
C TYR A 67 4.37 -16.03 8.37
N GLY A 68 3.52 -15.05 8.65
CA GLY A 68 3.90 -13.72 9.15
C GLY A 68 4.33 -12.71 8.09
N VAL A 69 4.68 -13.15 6.88
CA VAL A 69 5.14 -12.27 5.79
C VAL A 69 4.57 -12.72 4.46
N ALA A 70 4.00 -11.77 3.73
CA ALA A 70 3.57 -11.96 2.33
C ALA A 70 4.18 -10.89 1.43
N VAL A 71 4.26 -11.24 0.15
CA VAL A 71 4.54 -10.32 -0.96
C VAL A 71 3.47 -10.49 -2.01
N LYS A 72 2.90 -9.38 -2.49
CA LYS A 72 1.74 -9.37 -3.37
C LYS A 72 1.98 -8.57 -4.64
N CYS A 73 1.70 -9.21 -5.78
CA CYS A 73 1.61 -8.58 -7.08
C CYS A 73 0.29 -7.79 -7.24
N ALA A 74 0.26 -6.82 -8.13
CA ALA A 74 -0.96 -6.08 -8.44
C ALA A 74 -2.01 -6.99 -9.09
N THR A 75 -3.27 -6.80 -8.71
CA THR A 75 -4.42 -7.60 -9.14
C THR A 75 -5.52 -6.74 -9.74
N ILE A 76 -6.25 -7.28 -10.70
CA ILE A 76 -7.41 -6.61 -11.31
C ILE A 76 -8.58 -6.60 -10.32
N THR A 77 -9.16 -5.41 -10.10
CA THR A 77 -10.52 -5.30 -9.55
C THR A 77 -11.46 -5.09 -10.75
N PRO A 78 -12.31 -6.06 -11.10
CA PRO A 78 -13.06 -6.01 -12.34
C PRO A 78 -14.17 -4.94 -12.30
N ASN A 79 -14.35 -4.28 -13.43
CA ASN A 79 -15.51 -3.47 -13.78
C ASN A 79 -16.35 -4.18 -14.87
N ALA A 80 -17.42 -3.54 -15.35
CA ALA A 80 -18.30 -4.14 -16.35
C ALA A 80 -17.58 -4.61 -17.62
N ALA A 81 -16.59 -3.84 -18.12
CA ALA A 81 -15.82 -4.23 -19.31
C ALA A 81 -14.97 -5.48 -19.07
N ARG A 82 -14.43 -5.65 -17.87
CA ARG A 82 -13.65 -6.82 -17.48
C ARG A 82 -14.51 -8.08 -17.33
N MET A 83 -15.81 -7.93 -17.02
CA MET A 83 -16.76 -9.05 -16.95
C MET A 83 -16.81 -9.80 -18.28
N ASP A 84 -16.95 -9.07 -19.38
CA ASP A 84 -17.03 -9.64 -20.72
C ASP A 84 -15.67 -10.17 -21.20
N GLU A 85 -14.61 -9.40 -20.98
CA GLU A 85 -13.23 -9.73 -21.41
C GLU A 85 -12.73 -11.05 -20.81
N TYR A 86 -13.01 -11.29 -19.53
CA TYR A 86 -12.56 -12.47 -18.78
C TYR A 86 -13.66 -13.53 -18.61
N ASN A 87 -14.84 -13.34 -19.17
CA ASN A 87 -16.00 -14.23 -19.02
C ASN A 87 -16.25 -14.58 -17.54
N LEU A 88 -16.35 -13.55 -16.70
CA LEU A 88 -16.47 -13.73 -15.26
C LEU A 88 -17.87 -14.15 -14.83
N LYS A 89 -17.95 -15.02 -13.81
CA LYS A 89 -19.20 -15.46 -13.17
C LYS A 89 -19.92 -14.30 -12.49
N GLN A 90 -19.14 -13.36 -11.91
CA GLN A 90 -19.63 -12.15 -11.24
C GLN A 90 -18.53 -11.08 -11.15
N MET A 91 -18.92 -9.87 -10.78
CA MET A 91 -17.99 -8.78 -10.52
C MET A 91 -17.33 -8.98 -9.14
N TRP A 92 -16.18 -9.66 -9.13
CA TRP A 92 -15.43 -9.97 -7.91
C TRP A 92 -14.99 -8.70 -7.17
N LYS A 93 -14.99 -8.78 -5.85
CA LYS A 93 -14.48 -7.69 -5.00
C LYS A 93 -12.97 -7.50 -5.19
N SER A 94 -12.47 -6.36 -4.71
CA SER A 94 -11.03 -6.11 -4.68
C SER A 94 -10.32 -7.11 -3.75
N PRO A 95 -9.31 -7.85 -4.25
CA PRO A 95 -8.51 -8.72 -3.39
C PRO A 95 -7.84 -7.98 -2.24
N ASN A 96 -7.35 -6.75 -2.50
CA ASN A 96 -6.76 -5.91 -1.45
C ASN A 96 -7.78 -5.62 -0.34
N GLY A 97 -9.04 -5.35 -0.69
CA GLY A 97 -10.11 -5.14 0.29
C GLY A 97 -10.36 -6.38 1.14
N THR A 98 -10.39 -7.56 0.53
CA THR A 98 -10.57 -8.85 1.23
C THR A 98 -9.39 -9.15 2.16
N ILE A 99 -8.16 -9.05 1.67
CA ILE A 99 -6.94 -9.28 2.46
C ILE A 99 -6.88 -8.32 3.66
N ARG A 100 -7.09 -7.03 3.43
CA ARG A 100 -7.09 -6.00 4.48
C ARG A 100 -8.19 -6.24 5.52
N ALA A 101 -9.36 -6.74 5.11
CA ALA A 101 -10.44 -7.06 6.03
C ALA A 101 -10.12 -8.29 6.91
N ILE A 102 -9.35 -9.23 6.40
CA ILE A 102 -8.94 -10.44 7.12
C ILE A 102 -7.75 -10.17 8.05
N LEU A 103 -6.75 -9.45 7.56
CA LEU A 103 -5.53 -9.14 8.33
C LEU A 103 -5.76 -7.99 9.32
N ASP A 104 -6.72 -7.08 9.02
CA ASP A 104 -6.85 -5.77 9.70
C ASP A 104 -5.52 -4.99 9.62
N GLY A 105 -5.46 -3.78 10.15
CA GLY A 105 -4.18 -3.08 10.30
C GLY A 105 -4.08 -1.77 9.54
N THR A 106 -2.84 -1.39 9.27
CA THR A 106 -2.46 -0.09 8.71
C THR A 106 -1.62 -0.29 7.46
N VAL A 107 -1.94 0.43 6.38
CA VAL A 107 -1.11 0.48 5.18
C VAL A 107 -0.17 1.67 5.29
N PHE A 108 1.14 1.40 5.28
CA PHE A 108 2.18 2.42 5.22
C PHE A 108 2.69 2.54 3.80
N ARG A 109 2.65 3.75 3.25
CA ARG A 109 3.13 4.07 1.90
C ARG A 109 4.19 5.15 1.97
N SER A 110 5.35 4.91 1.39
CA SER A 110 6.47 5.85 1.41
C SER A 110 7.11 5.97 0.03
N PRO A 111 7.39 7.19 -0.46
CA PRO A 111 8.06 7.38 -1.73
C PRO A 111 9.52 6.95 -1.66
N ILE A 112 10.01 6.36 -2.75
CA ILE A 112 11.41 6.04 -2.98
C ILE A 112 12.07 7.26 -3.62
N LEU A 113 13.04 7.85 -2.93
CA LEU A 113 13.77 9.02 -3.42
C LEU A 113 15.04 8.60 -4.14
N VAL A 114 15.28 9.19 -5.31
CA VAL A 114 16.44 8.94 -6.16
C VAL A 114 16.99 10.26 -6.68
N LYS A 115 18.30 10.44 -6.70
CA LYS A 115 18.91 11.62 -7.31
C LYS A 115 18.55 11.71 -8.79
N GLY A 116 18.32 12.92 -9.25
CA GLY A 116 17.91 13.18 -10.62
C GLY A 116 16.41 13.01 -10.88
N ILE A 117 15.64 12.54 -9.91
CA ILE A 117 14.18 12.60 -9.94
C ILE A 117 13.75 13.65 -8.93
N THR A 118 13.34 14.81 -9.44
CA THR A 118 12.98 15.96 -8.60
C THR A 118 11.49 15.99 -8.35
N PRO A 119 11.05 16.11 -7.09
CA PRO A 119 9.63 16.28 -6.77
C PRO A 119 9.01 17.48 -7.48
N TYR A 120 7.74 17.38 -7.87
CA TYR A 120 6.98 18.51 -8.42
C TYR A 120 6.79 19.65 -7.40
N ILE A 121 6.90 19.32 -6.10
CA ILE A 121 6.91 20.30 -5.02
C ILE A 121 8.36 20.50 -4.57
N PRO A 122 9.03 21.61 -4.92
CA PRO A 122 10.47 21.79 -4.73
C PRO A 122 10.92 21.82 -3.27
N THR A 123 9.99 22.05 -2.34
CA THR A 123 10.28 22.05 -0.89
C THR A 123 10.42 20.65 -0.31
N TRP A 124 9.85 19.61 -0.95
CA TRP A 124 9.90 18.24 -0.46
C TRP A 124 11.27 17.62 -0.70
N LYS A 125 12.03 17.45 0.36
CA LYS A 125 13.40 16.95 0.34
C LYS A 125 13.54 15.59 1.06
N LYS A 126 12.53 15.24 1.86
CA LYS A 126 12.50 14.01 2.64
C LYS A 126 11.20 13.26 2.35
N PRO A 127 11.18 11.91 2.49
CA PRO A 127 9.95 11.15 2.27
C PRO A 127 8.81 11.62 3.18
N ILE A 128 7.60 11.61 2.65
CA ILE A 128 6.37 11.77 3.43
C ILE A 128 5.70 10.41 3.43
N CYS A 129 5.69 9.73 4.58
CA CYS A 129 5.03 8.45 4.74
C CYS A 129 3.55 8.67 5.01
N ILE A 130 2.66 8.03 4.23
CA ILE A 130 1.23 7.99 4.53
C ILE A 130 0.93 6.71 5.29
N ALA A 131 0.34 6.84 6.47
CA ALA A 131 -0.27 5.74 7.21
C ALA A 131 -1.78 5.77 6.99
N ARG A 132 -2.28 4.77 6.24
CA ARG A 132 -3.70 4.63 5.90
C ARG A 132 -4.35 3.59 6.79
N HIS A 133 -5.45 3.96 7.47
CA HIS A 133 -6.29 3.00 8.16
C HIS A 133 -6.92 2.03 7.14
N ALA A 134 -6.76 0.73 7.34
CA ALA A 134 -7.19 -0.27 6.34
C ALA A 134 -8.66 -0.72 6.50
N TYR A 135 -9.42 -0.10 7.38
CA TYR A 135 -10.78 -0.51 7.72
C TYR A 135 -11.77 0.66 7.64
N GLY A 136 -13.05 0.33 7.40
CA GLY A 136 -14.18 1.26 7.55
C GLY A 136 -14.30 2.30 6.43
N ASP A 137 -14.93 3.43 6.76
CA ASP A 137 -15.26 4.53 5.86
C ASP A 137 -16.09 4.05 4.66
N VAL A 138 -15.93 4.69 3.51
CA VAL A 138 -16.65 4.35 2.25
C VAL A 138 -16.32 2.94 1.74
N TYR A 139 -15.23 2.31 2.19
CA TYR A 139 -14.85 0.96 1.80
C TYR A 139 -15.67 -0.15 2.48
N LYS A 140 -16.42 0.20 3.53
CA LYS A 140 -17.38 -0.68 4.22
C LYS A 140 -18.73 0.01 4.38
N ASN A 141 -19.24 0.55 3.29
CA ASN A 141 -20.51 1.25 3.24
C ASN A 141 -21.70 0.32 2.90
N THR A 142 -22.89 0.86 3.13
CA THR A 142 -24.16 0.38 2.60
C THR A 142 -24.84 1.53 1.88
N GLU A 143 -25.29 1.31 0.65
CA GLU A 143 -25.87 2.34 -0.20
C GLU A 143 -27.27 1.96 -0.67
N MET A 144 -28.13 2.95 -0.81
CA MET A 144 -29.48 2.78 -1.39
C MET A 144 -29.84 3.95 -2.29
N VAL A 145 -30.51 3.63 -3.42
CA VAL A 145 -31.22 4.63 -4.22
C VAL A 145 -32.58 4.89 -3.55
N VAL A 146 -32.92 6.16 -3.41
CA VAL A 146 -34.13 6.61 -2.71
C VAL A 146 -35.08 7.35 -3.68
N LYS A 147 -36.32 7.01 -3.68
CA LYS A 147 -37.36 7.67 -4.51
C LYS A 147 -37.94 8.90 -3.84
N ALA A 148 -38.40 9.85 -4.66
CA ALA A 148 -39.13 11.03 -4.18
C ALA A 148 -40.33 10.63 -3.29
N GLY A 149 -40.54 11.37 -2.22
CA GLY A 149 -41.57 11.11 -1.23
C GLY A 149 -41.14 10.15 -0.10
N SER A 150 -39.90 9.58 -0.17
CA SER A 150 -39.39 8.72 0.87
C SER A 150 -38.74 9.51 2.00
N LYS A 151 -38.81 8.96 3.22
CA LYS A 151 -38.03 9.41 4.39
C LYS A 151 -36.92 8.44 4.69
N ALA A 152 -35.71 8.91 4.83
CA ALA A 152 -34.54 8.09 5.23
C ALA A 152 -34.19 8.33 6.71
N GLU A 153 -33.96 7.24 7.44
CA GLU A 153 -33.57 7.25 8.85
C GLU A 153 -32.38 6.36 9.12
N LEU A 154 -31.50 6.80 10.01
CA LEU A 154 -30.51 5.95 10.66
C LEU A 154 -31.14 5.31 11.89
N CYS A 155 -31.14 3.98 11.96
CA CYS A 155 -31.70 3.22 13.07
C CYS A 155 -30.63 2.33 13.69
N VAL A 156 -30.52 2.37 15.02
CA VAL A 156 -29.66 1.48 15.81
C VAL A 156 -30.55 0.68 16.76
N THR A 157 -30.53 -0.64 16.61
CA THR A 157 -31.19 -1.56 17.55
C THR A 157 -30.18 -1.94 18.63
N LYS A 158 -30.48 -1.61 19.89
CA LYS A 158 -29.62 -1.90 21.03
C LYS A 158 -29.77 -3.36 21.49
N PRO A 159 -28.83 -3.88 22.32
CA PRO A 159 -28.89 -5.27 22.79
C PRO A 159 -30.17 -5.62 23.58
N ASP A 160 -30.81 -4.64 24.21
CA ASP A 160 -32.09 -4.81 24.93
C ASP A 160 -33.31 -4.78 24.00
N GLY A 161 -33.11 -4.66 22.68
CA GLY A 161 -34.16 -4.58 21.65
C GLY A 161 -34.76 -3.19 21.45
N THR A 162 -34.33 -2.19 22.21
CA THR A 162 -34.76 -0.80 22.00
C THR A 162 -34.12 -0.20 20.77
N GLU A 163 -34.83 0.70 20.09
CA GLU A 163 -34.33 1.36 18.88
C GLU A 163 -34.09 2.85 19.12
N GLU A 164 -32.96 3.33 18.60
CA GLU A 164 -32.67 4.76 18.49
C GLU A 164 -32.67 5.15 17.02
N ARG A 165 -33.50 6.13 16.67
CA ARG A 165 -33.71 6.59 15.28
C ARG A 165 -33.34 8.05 15.12
N SER A 166 -32.68 8.37 14.00
CA SER A 166 -32.38 9.74 13.60
C SER A 166 -32.73 9.93 12.14
N THR A 167 -33.54 10.94 11.84
CA THR A 167 -33.89 11.27 10.46
C THR A 167 -32.63 11.77 9.72
N ILE A 168 -32.32 11.14 8.60
CA ILE A 168 -31.27 11.59 7.68
C ILE A 168 -31.85 12.70 6.81
N PHE A 169 -32.94 12.40 6.06
CA PHE A 169 -33.53 13.36 5.15
C PHE A 169 -34.93 12.94 4.67
N ASP A 170 -35.78 13.93 4.37
CA ASP A 170 -37.06 13.75 3.70
C ASP A 170 -36.91 14.12 2.21
N PHE A 171 -36.94 13.12 1.33
CA PHE A 171 -36.63 13.28 -0.09
C PHE A 171 -37.81 13.88 -0.86
N LYS A 172 -37.62 15.06 -1.46
CA LYS A 172 -38.57 15.68 -2.37
C LYS A 172 -38.35 15.31 -3.83
N THR A 173 -37.15 14.84 -4.15
CA THR A 173 -36.72 14.29 -5.45
C THR A 173 -36.09 12.92 -5.24
N ASP A 174 -35.87 12.18 -6.32
CA ASP A 174 -35.03 10.98 -6.28
C ASP A 174 -33.62 11.33 -5.77
N GLY A 175 -32.98 10.41 -5.04
CA GLY A 175 -31.68 10.63 -4.46
C GLY A 175 -31.00 9.33 -4.06
N ILE A 176 -29.92 9.45 -3.30
CA ILE A 176 -29.12 8.34 -2.78
C ILE A 176 -28.79 8.57 -1.29
N ILE A 177 -28.62 7.51 -0.54
CA ILE A 177 -28.10 7.54 0.82
C ILE A 177 -26.96 6.54 0.95
N GLN A 178 -26.06 6.83 1.88
CA GLN A 178 -24.92 5.99 2.21
C GLN A 178 -24.76 5.95 3.73
N GLY A 179 -24.57 4.75 4.28
CA GLY A 179 -24.18 4.52 5.67
C GLY A 179 -22.81 3.89 5.76
N MET A 180 -21.98 4.37 6.68
CA MET A 180 -20.67 3.81 6.97
C MET A 180 -20.44 3.64 8.48
N HIS A 181 -19.47 2.82 8.86
CA HIS A 181 -19.16 2.57 10.26
C HIS A 181 -17.66 2.42 10.49
N ASN A 182 -17.26 2.47 11.74
CA ASN A 182 -15.94 2.08 12.20
C ASN A 182 -16.03 1.42 13.59
N LEU A 183 -14.94 0.82 14.03
CA LEU A 183 -14.85 0.12 15.31
C LEU A 183 -13.76 0.75 16.17
N ASP A 184 -14.05 1.02 17.44
CA ASP A 184 -13.07 1.54 18.40
C ASP A 184 -11.81 0.65 18.48
N LYS A 185 -12.00 -0.68 18.42
CA LYS A 185 -10.88 -1.64 18.40
C LYS A 185 -9.98 -1.42 17.19
N SER A 186 -10.54 -1.24 16.00
CA SER A 186 -9.78 -1.02 14.76
C SER A 186 -9.10 0.34 14.75
N ILE A 187 -9.77 1.40 15.23
CA ILE A 187 -9.16 2.74 15.36
C ILE A 187 -8.00 2.70 16.37
N SER A 188 -8.17 2.01 17.50
CA SER A 188 -7.13 1.85 18.52
C SER A 188 -5.91 1.08 17.99
N SER A 189 -6.14 0.03 17.21
CA SER A 189 -5.10 -0.73 16.53
C SER A 189 -4.35 0.15 15.52
N PHE A 190 -5.07 0.94 14.74
CA PHE A 190 -4.50 1.90 13.79
C PHE A 190 -3.61 2.94 14.50
N ALA A 191 -4.08 3.52 15.62
CA ALA A 191 -3.30 4.49 16.37
C ALA A 191 -1.99 3.87 16.89
N ARG A 192 -2.04 2.69 17.52
CA ARG A 192 -0.85 1.99 18.02
C ARG A 192 0.12 1.62 16.90
N SER A 193 -0.40 1.16 15.77
CA SER A 193 0.41 0.85 14.59
C SER A 193 1.17 2.08 14.08
N CYS A 194 0.50 3.24 13.98
CA CYS A 194 1.14 4.50 13.62
C CYS A 194 2.24 4.90 14.61
N PHE A 195 1.95 4.87 15.91
CA PHE A 195 2.92 5.27 16.92
C PHE A 195 4.12 4.32 17.02
N ASN A 196 3.90 3.00 16.91
CA ASN A 196 4.98 2.01 16.88
C ASN A 196 5.87 2.19 15.64
N TYR A 197 5.28 2.35 14.47
CA TYR A 197 6.03 2.60 13.23
C TYR A 197 6.83 3.90 13.30
N ALA A 198 6.24 4.95 13.88
CA ALA A 198 6.92 6.24 14.06
C ALA A 198 8.13 6.13 15.00
N LEU A 199 8.04 5.37 16.09
CA LEU A 199 9.15 5.11 17.00
C LEU A 199 10.27 4.33 16.31
N ASP A 200 9.92 3.30 15.54
CA ASP A 200 10.87 2.48 14.78
C ASP A 200 11.62 3.30 13.73
N GLN A 201 10.89 4.10 12.96
CA GLN A 201 11.43 4.92 11.88
C GLN A 201 11.92 6.31 12.32
N LYS A 202 11.75 6.69 13.59
CA LYS A 202 12.04 8.02 14.14
C LYS A 202 11.39 9.16 13.37
N LEU A 203 10.08 9.05 13.13
CA LEU A 203 9.28 10.01 12.39
C LEU A 203 8.29 10.73 13.32
N ASP A 204 8.11 12.02 13.12
CA ASP A 204 6.96 12.74 13.69
C ASP A 204 5.66 12.15 13.13
N VAL A 205 4.58 12.18 13.89
CA VAL A 205 3.25 11.73 13.48
C VAL A 205 2.32 12.93 13.35
N TRP A 206 1.81 13.14 12.14
CA TRP A 206 0.70 14.05 11.90
C TRP A 206 -0.56 13.23 11.72
N PHE A 207 -1.59 13.53 12.47
CA PHE A 207 -2.91 12.92 12.30
C PHE A 207 -3.95 13.97 11.98
N ALA A 208 -4.83 13.66 11.03
CA ALA A 208 -5.83 14.63 10.59
C ALA A 208 -7.18 13.99 10.32
N THR A 209 -8.24 14.68 10.70
CA THR A 209 -9.64 14.37 10.42
C THR A 209 -10.42 15.65 10.19
N LYS A 210 -11.74 15.58 9.94
CA LYS A 210 -12.62 16.76 9.85
C LYS A 210 -13.62 16.78 11.02
N ASP A 211 -13.11 16.68 12.26
CA ASP A 211 -13.94 16.56 13.47
C ASP A 211 -14.83 17.76 13.74
N THR A 212 -14.56 18.93 13.17
CA THR A 212 -15.43 20.10 13.24
C THR A 212 -16.72 19.95 12.44
N ILE A 213 -16.75 19.07 11.43
CA ILE A 213 -17.91 18.75 10.61
C ILE A 213 -18.48 17.40 11.00
N SER A 214 -17.68 16.37 10.99
CA SER A 214 -18.04 15.01 11.42
C SER A 214 -17.82 14.87 12.95
N LYS A 215 -18.75 15.47 13.72
CA LYS A 215 -18.60 15.70 15.17
C LYS A 215 -18.69 14.45 16.04
N LYS A 216 -19.06 13.30 15.48
CA LYS A 216 -19.08 12.02 16.18
C LYS A 216 -18.07 11.05 15.55
N TYR A 217 -18.19 10.82 14.25
CA TYR A 217 -17.37 9.83 13.55
C TYR A 217 -15.87 10.24 13.55
N ASP A 218 -15.53 11.38 13.01
CA ASP A 218 -14.16 11.87 12.95
C ASP A 218 -13.60 12.25 14.34
N HIS A 219 -14.49 12.79 15.20
CA HIS A 219 -14.12 13.14 16.57
C HIS A 219 -13.72 11.91 17.38
N ARG A 220 -14.39 10.76 17.17
CA ARG A 220 -14.00 9.49 17.83
C ARG A 220 -12.59 9.04 17.49
N PHE A 221 -12.17 9.20 16.24
CA PHE A 221 -10.78 8.95 15.84
C PHE A 221 -9.78 9.83 16.59
N LYS A 222 -10.08 11.13 16.65
CA LYS A 222 -9.25 12.11 17.39
C LYS A 222 -9.10 11.74 18.85
N ASP A 223 -10.21 11.42 19.52
CA ASP A 223 -10.22 11.09 20.94
C ASP A 223 -9.40 9.83 21.22
N ILE A 224 -9.60 8.76 20.44
CA ILE A 224 -8.87 7.49 20.61
C ILE A 224 -7.36 7.69 20.39
N PHE A 225 -6.97 8.44 19.35
CA PHE A 225 -5.56 8.74 19.10
C PHE A 225 -4.94 9.53 20.27
N ALA A 226 -5.64 10.56 20.75
CA ALA A 226 -5.16 11.38 21.87
C ALA A 226 -5.04 10.58 23.17
N GLU A 227 -6.05 9.76 23.50
CA GLU A 227 -6.05 8.91 24.68
C GLU A 227 -4.90 7.88 24.66
N ILE A 228 -4.71 7.19 23.55
CA ILE A 228 -3.64 6.20 23.39
C ILE A 228 -2.27 6.89 23.46
N PHE A 229 -2.12 8.05 22.80
CA PHE A 229 -0.87 8.80 22.84
C PHE A 229 -0.49 9.19 24.26
N GLU A 230 -1.39 9.86 25.00
CA GLU A 230 -1.13 10.33 26.36
C GLU A 230 -0.82 9.19 27.33
N ASN A 231 -1.53 8.05 27.22
CA ASN A 231 -1.40 6.96 28.17
C ASN A 231 -0.29 5.96 27.84
N GLU A 232 0.08 5.78 26.58
CA GLU A 232 0.95 4.68 26.16
C GLU A 232 2.24 5.13 25.45
N TYR A 233 2.26 6.32 24.82
CA TYR A 233 3.33 6.70 23.89
C TYR A 233 4.04 8.01 24.21
N LYS A 234 3.47 8.91 24.96
CA LYS A 234 4.02 10.25 25.22
C LYS A 234 5.46 10.23 25.68
N GLU A 235 5.75 9.47 26.74
CA GLU A 235 7.12 9.37 27.28
C GLU A 235 8.10 8.75 26.26
N LYS A 236 7.64 7.75 25.49
CA LYS A 236 8.45 7.10 24.45
C LYS A 236 8.81 8.07 23.33
N PHE A 237 7.85 8.91 22.94
CA PHE A 237 8.04 9.96 21.91
C PHE A 237 9.01 11.04 22.39
N GLU A 238 8.86 11.49 23.63
CA GLU A 238 9.79 12.45 24.25
C GLU A 238 11.22 11.89 24.29
N GLN A 239 11.39 10.62 24.72
CA GLN A 239 12.70 9.95 24.73
C GLN A 239 13.30 9.77 23.32
N ALA A 240 12.46 9.51 22.32
CA ALA A 240 12.88 9.37 20.92
C ALA A 240 13.11 10.71 20.21
N GLY A 241 12.70 11.83 20.81
CA GLY A 241 12.80 13.16 20.21
C GLY A 241 11.88 13.38 19.01
N ILE A 242 10.72 12.69 18.98
CA ILE A 242 9.68 12.82 17.94
C ILE A 242 8.38 13.32 18.55
N THR A 243 7.50 13.85 17.71
CA THR A 243 6.26 14.51 18.14
C THR A 243 5.01 13.88 17.53
N TYR A 244 3.88 14.02 18.23
CA TYR A 244 2.55 13.76 17.72
C TYR A 244 1.78 15.08 17.60
N PHE A 245 1.19 15.30 16.42
CA PHE A 245 0.44 16.51 16.10
C PHE A 245 -0.90 16.17 15.45
N TYR A 246 -2.00 16.70 16.00
CA TYR A 246 -3.33 16.60 15.41
C TYR A 246 -3.76 17.94 14.82
N THR A 247 -4.38 17.89 13.63
CA THR A 247 -5.01 19.06 13.01
C THR A 247 -6.20 18.65 12.11
N LEU A 248 -6.93 19.64 11.58
CA LEU A 248 -7.96 19.39 10.58
C LEU A 248 -7.34 19.00 9.25
N ILE A 249 -8.01 18.11 8.48
CA ILE A 249 -7.47 17.55 7.24
C ILE A 249 -7.13 18.62 6.20
N ASP A 250 -7.92 19.68 6.09
CA ASP A 250 -7.65 20.81 5.19
C ASP A 250 -6.43 21.63 5.62
N ASP A 251 -6.21 21.85 6.92
CA ASP A 251 -4.99 22.45 7.44
C ASP A 251 -3.78 21.54 7.22
N ALA A 252 -3.93 20.21 7.42
CA ALA A 252 -2.88 19.25 7.13
C ALA A 252 -2.43 19.32 5.68
N VAL A 253 -3.35 19.35 4.71
CA VAL A 253 -3.03 19.49 3.28
C VAL A 253 -2.18 20.74 3.03
N ALA A 254 -2.57 21.88 3.60
CA ALA A 254 -1.83 23.14 3.44
C ALA A 254 -0.42 23.09 4.07
N ARG A 255 -0.28 22.42 5.21
CA ARG A 255 1.03 22.23 5.89
C ARG A 255 1.93 21.28 5.12
N VAL A 256 1.39 20.16 4.63
CA VAL A 256 2.10 19.15 3.84
C VAL A 256 2.76 19.81 2.62
N ILE A 257 2.00 20.61 1.85
CA ILE A 257 2.50 21.32 0.65
C ILE A 257 3.66 22.25 0.99
N ARG A 258 3.66 22.88 2.17
CA ARG A 258 4.69 23.84 2.59
C ARG A 258 5.86 23.20 3.34
N SER A 259 5.79 21.93 3.66
CA SER A 259 6.79 21.21 4.45
C SER A 259 8.02 20.82 3.62
N GLU A 260 9.05 20.35 4.31
CA GLU A 260 10.20 19.69 3.69
C GLU A 260 10.05 18.16 3.62
N GLY A 261 8.98 17.60 4.19
CA GLY A 261 8.80 16.17 4.40
C GLY A 261 9.51 15.67 5.67
N GLY A 262 9.69 14.34 5.77
CA GLY A 262 10.38 13.70 6.89
C GLY A 262 9.47 13.38 8.09
N TYR A 263 8.20 13.13 7.85
CA TYR A 263 7.23 12.74 8.86
C TYR A 263 6.26 11.71 8.29
N MET A 264 5.45 11.13 9.17
CA MET A 264 4.33 10.26 8.83
C MET A 264 3.02 11.04 8.96
N TRP A 265 2.19 10.97 7.92
CA TRP A 265 0.84 11.51 7.92
C TRP A 265 -0.18 10.38 8.03
N ALA A 266 -0.80 10.24 9.21
CA ALA A 266 -1.84 9.26 9.48
C ALA A 266 -3.21 9.79 8.99
N CYS A 267 -3.90 8.96 8.22
CA CYS A 267 -5.16 9.29 7.57
C CYS A 267 -6.17 8.16 7.74
N LYS A 268 -7.46 8.51 7.82
CA LYS A 268 -8.55 7.55 7.68
C LYS A 268 -8.47 6.83 6.33
N ASN A 269 -9.25 5.76 6.15
CA ASN A 269 -9.13 4.89 4.99
C ASN A 269 -9.22 5.63 3.64
N TYR A 270 -10.29 6.38 3.40
CA TYR A 270 -10.48 7.13 2.14
C TYR A 270 -9.47 8.28 1.99
N ASP A 271 -9.27 9.05 3.06
CA ASP A 271 -8.32 10.16 3.06
C ASP A 271 -6.91 9.66 2.73
N GLY A 272 -6.51 8.54 3.32
CA GLY A 272 -5.21 7.91 3.09
C GLY A 272 -5.04 7.35 1.69
N ASP A 273 -6.11 6.83 1.08
CA ASP A 273 -6.09 6.37 -0.31
C ASP A 273 -5.76 7.53 -1.26
N VAL A 274 -6.55 8.60 -1.18
CA VAL A 274 -6.40 9.76 -2.06
C VAL A 274 -5.08 10.49 -1.80
N MET A 275 -4.72 10.70 -0.53
CA MET A 275 -3.51 11.45 -0.18
C MET A 275 -2.23 10.67 -0.51
N SER A 276 -2.22 9.35 -0.40
CA SER A 276 -1.03 8.57 -0.79
C SER A 276 -0.73 8.67 -2.29
N ASP A 277 -1.76 8.64 -3.15
CA ASP A 277 -1.58 8.80 -4.58
C ASP A 277 -1.14 10.22 -4.96
N MET A 278 -1.68 11.24 -4.28
CA MET A 278 -1.24 12.63 -4.44
C MET A 278 0.25 12.78 -4.07
N ILE A 279 0.65 12.27 -2.92
CA ILE A 279 2.04 12.31 -2.45
C ILE A 279 2.98 11.58 -3.42
N ALA A 280 2.62 10.36 -3.84
CA ALA A 280 3.42 9.60 -4.79
C ALA A 280 3.61 10.34 -6.11
N THR A 281 2.53 10.86 -6.67
CA THR A 281 2.56 11.65 -7.92
C THR A 281 3.44 12.88 -7.77
N ALA A 282 3.31 13.59 -6.64
CA ALA A 282 4.08 14.81 -6.39
C ALA A 282 5.58 14.54 -6.15
N PHE A 283 5.96 13.34 -5.69
CA PHE A 283 7.35 12.90 -5.64
C PHE A 283 7.90 12.42 -7.00
N GLY A 284 7.04 12.27 -8.02
CA GLY A 284 7.45 12.02 -9.40
C GLY A 284 6.71 10.86 -10.07
N SER A 285 6.54 9.73 -9.42
CA SER A 285 5.87 8.54 -10.00
C SER A 285 5.23 7.68 -8.93
N LEU A 286 4.00 7.20 -9.19
CA LEU A 286 3.33 6.21 -8.35
C LEU A 286 4.10 4.88 -8.32
N ASP A 287 4.84 4.57 -9.39
CA ASP A 287 5.67 3.36 -9.48
C ASP A 287 6.97 3.46 -8.62
N MET A 288 7.16 4.58 -7.92
CA MET A 288 8.22 4.82 -6.93
C MET A 288 7.67 4.89 -5.50
N MET A 289 6.53 4.24 -5.22
CA MET A 289 5.90 4.21 -3.90
C MET A 289 5.90 2.80 -3.33
N THR A 290 6.55 2.62 -2.18
CA THR A 290 6.42 1.37 -1.40
C THR A 290 5.07 1.30 -0.70
N SER A 291 4.57 0.10 -0.47
CA SER A 291 3.35 -0.14 0.29
C SER A 291 3.50 -1.39 1.16
N VAL A 292 3.19 -1.28 2.44
CA VAL A 292 3.17 -2.42 3.36
C VAL A 292 1.93 -2.33 4.26
N LEU A 293 1.17 -3.42 4.33
CA LEU A 293 0.14 -3.62 5.32
C LEU A 293 0.77 -4.27 6.55
N VAL A 294 0.60 -3.65 7.71
CA VAL A 294 1.02 -4.19 9.01
C VAL A 294 -0.21 -4.46 9.85
N SER A 295 -0.44 -5.73 10.19
CA SER A 295 -1.56 -6.13 11.04
C SER A 295 -1.30 -5.81 12.51
N PRO A 296 -2.35 -5.77 13.36
CA PRO A 296 -2.18 -5.61 14.82
C PRO A 296 -1.34 -6.70 15.48
N ASP A 297 -1.34 -7.88 14.89
CA ASP A 297 -0.62 -9.06 15.38
C ASP A 297 0.82 -9.17 14.85
N GLY A 298 1.30 -8.15 14.12
CA GLY A 298 2.66 -8.09 13.59
C GLY A 298 2.87 -8.95 12.35
N VAL A 299 1.85 -9.10 11.51
CA VAL A 299 1.92 -9.73 10.20
C VAL A 299 2.10 -8.66 9.13
N TYR A 300 2.91 -8.95 8.12
CA TYR A 300 3.30 -8.00 7.08
C TYR A 300 2.91 -8.50 5.69
N GLU A 301 2.28 -7.63 4.91
CA GLU A 301 2.03 -7.88 3.49
C GLU A 301 2.58 -6.70 2.68
N TYR A 302 3.58 -6.99 1.84
CA TYR A 302 4.27 -6.02 0.99
C TYR A 302 3.68 -6.06 -0.41
N GLU A 303 3.33 -4.88 -0.96
CA GLU A 303 2.80 -4.75 -2.31
C GLU A 303 3.35 -3.48 -2.99
N SER A 304 3.15 -3.34 -4.30
CA SER A 304 3.29 -2.05 -4.98
C SER A 304 2.00 -1.25 -4.83
N ALA A 305 2.13 0.08 -4.74
CA ALA A 305 0.95 0.95 -4.65
C ALA A 305 0.19 1.10 -5.98
N HIS A 306 0.85 0.84 -7.12
CA HIS A 306 0.27 0.96 -8.46
C HIS A 306 -0.58 -0.26 -8.86
N GLY A 307 -1.36 -0.13 -9.94
CA GLY A 307 -2.17 -1.21 -10.53
C GLY A 307 -1.38 -2.12 -11.47
N THR A 308 -2.11 -2.90 -12.30
CA THR A 308 -1.59 -3.97 -13.16
C THR A 308 -0.91 -3.51 -14.44
N VAL A 309 -0.93 -2.21 -14.76
CA VAL A 309 -0.35 -1.58 -15.97
C VAL A 309 -0.91 -2.19 -17.27
N GLN A 310 -2.24 -2.26 -17.35
CA GLN A 310 -2.99 -2.84 -18.46
C GLN A 310 -2.52 -2.39 -19.86
N ARG A 311 -2.30 -1.08 -20.05
CA ARG A 311 -1.91 -0.53 -21.36
C ARG A 311 -0.59 -1.11 -21.87
N HIS A 312 0.38 -1.34 -20.99
CA HIS A 312 1.66 -1.96 -21.35
C HIS A 312 1.50 -3.48 -21.59
N TYR A 313 0.57 -4.11 -20.86
CA TYR A 313 0.29 -5.53 -21.09
C TYR A 313 -0.26 -5.81 -22.47
N TYR A 314 -1.17 -5.01 -22.99
CA TYR A 314 -1.66 -5.17 -24.38
C TYR A 314 -0.58 -4.94 -25.42
N LYS A 315 0.34 -4.00 -25.20
CA LYS A 315 1.51 -3.85 -26.05
C LYS A 315 2.38 -5.10 -26.02
N TYR A 316 2.67 -5.60 -24.85
CA TYR A 316 3.45 -6.83 -24.65
C TYR A 316 2.81 -8.03 -25.37
N LEU A 317 1.50 -8.21 -25.29
CA LEU A 317 0.77 -9.28 -26.02
C LEU A 317 0.89 -9.14 -27.54
N ASN A 318 1.02 -7.93 -28.07
CA ASN A 318 1.26 -7.66 -29.48
C ASN A 318 2.74 -7.83 -29.91
N GLY A 319 3.61 -8.26 -28.99
CA GLY A 319 5.04 -8.39 -29.25
C GLY A 319 5.81 -7.06 -29.28
N GLU A 320 5.19 -5.98 -28.80
CA GLU A 320 5.84 -4.67 -28.69
C GLU A 320 6.72 -4.61 -27.43
N GLU A 321 7.85 -3.94 -27.55
CA GLU A 321 8.73 -3.65 -26.43
C GLU A 321 8.06 -2.68 -25.43
N THR A 322 8.17 -2.94 -24.15
CA THR A 322 7.62 -2.09 -23.10
C THR A 322 8.71 -1.59 -22.14
N SER A 323 8.54 -0.37 -21.68
CA SER A 323 9.40 0.23 -20.66
C SER A 323 8.55 0.55 -19.42
N THR A 324 8.22 -0.51 -18.68
CA THR A 324 7.41 -0.45 -17.46
C THR A 324 8.32 -0.39 -16.25
N ASN A 325 8.07 0.56 -15.36
CA ASN A 325 8.80 0.69 -14.11
C ASN A 325 8.44 -0.46 -13.15
N SER A 326 9.44 -1.18 -12.67
CA SER A 326 9.29 -2.30 -11.74
C SER A 326 9.80 -2.00 -10.33
N VAL A 327 10.22 -0.77 -10.04
CA VAL A 327 10.88 -0.40 -8.79
C VAL A 327 10.01 -0.69 -7.58
N ALA A 328 8.75 -0.25 -7.57
CA ALA A 328 7.86 -0.50 -6.43
C ALA A 328 7.61 -2.00 -6.20
N THR A 329 7.43 -2.78 -7.27
CA THR A 329 7.28 -4.25 -7.19
C THR A 329 8.55 -4.92 -6.65
N LEU A 330 9.71 -4.45 -7.09
CA LEU A 330 11.00 -4.94 -6.61
C LEU A 330 11.20 -4.61 -5.12
N PHE A 331 10.83 -3.41 -4.68
CA PHE A 331 10.88 -3.00 -3.27
C PHE A 331 9.85 -3.75 -2.41
N ALA A 332 8.74 -4.21 -2.97
CA ALA A 332 7.84 -5.12 -2.27
C ALA A 332 8.56 -6.46 -1.98
N TRP A 333 9.27 -7.02 -2.95
CA TRP A 333 10.08 -8.22 -2.76
C TRP A 333 11.19 -8.03 -1.72
N THR A 334 11.97 -6.95 -1.82
CA THR A 334 13.06 -6.69 -0.87
C THR A 334 12.55 -6.46 0.54
N GLY A 335 11.42 -5.75 0.70
CA GLY A 335 10.75 -5.56 1.98
C GLY A 335 10.34 -6.89 2.62
N ALA A 336 9.72 -7.78 1.83
CA ALA A 336 9.30 -9.10 2.31
C ALA A 336 10.51 -10.00 2.65
N LEU A 337 11.56 -10.00 1.82
CA LEU A 337 12.80 -10.75 2.06
C LEU A 337 13.50 -10.26 3.33
N ARG A 338 13.62 -8.94 3.51
CA ARG A 338 14.21 -8.33 4.70
C ARG A 338 13.42 -8.72 5.96
N LYS A 339 12.11 -8.58 5.94
CA LYS A 339 11.26 -8.94 7.08
C LYS A 339 11.32 -10.43 7.39
N ARG A 340 11.35 -11.29 6.37
CA ARG A 340 11.55 -12.73 6.57
C ARG A 340 12.92 -13.03 7.18
N GLY A 341 13.96 -12.37 6.72
CA GLY A 341 15.31 -12.46 7.27
C GLY A 341 15.39 -12.03 8.73
N GLU A 342 14.70 -10.95 9.08
CA GLU A 342 14.57 -10.47 10.47
C GLU A 342 13.89 -11.51 11.37
N LEU A 343 12.73 -12.04 10.96
CA LEU A 343 11.97 -13.02 11.74
C LEU A 343 12.68 -14.37 11.89
N ASP A 344 13.47 -14.77 10.91
CA ASP A 344 14.21 -16.03 10.91
C ASP A 344 15.65 -15.91 11.41
N ASN A 345 16.09 -14.70 11.81
CA ASN A 345 17.49 -14.39 12.17
C ASN A 345 18.50 -14.79 11.07
N LEU A 346 18.18 -14.43 9.81
CA LEU A 346 18.98 -14.66 8.61
C LEU A 346 19.57 -13.32 8.10
N PRO A 347 20.68 -12.85 8.67
CA PRO A 347 21.25 -11.54 8.31
C PRO A 347 21.71 -11.45 6.86
N GLU A 348 22.12 -12.56 6.24
CA GLU A 348 22.48 -12.61 4.82
C GLU A 348 21.28 -12.31 3.91
N LEU A 349 20.06 -12.71 4.28
CA LEU A 349 18.85 -12.38 3.53
C LEU A 349 18.50 -10.91 3.65
N MET A 350 18.67 -10.31 4.82
CA MET A 350 18.49 -8.88 5.06
C MET A 350 19.51 -8.06 4.25
N ASN A 351 20.78 -8.42 4.33
CA ASN A 351 21.87 -7.77 3.58
C ASN A 351 21.66 -7.87 2.06
N PHE A 352 21.16 -9.01 1.57
CA PHE A 352 20.81 -9.16 0.15
C PHE A 352 19.72 -8.17 -0.25
N ALA A 353 18.64 -8.04 0.53
CA ALA A 353 17.56 -7.10 0.27
C ALA A 353 18.08 -5.65 0.22
N ASP A 354 18.92 -5.25 1.16
CA ASP A 354 19.53 -3.92 1.21
C ASP A 354 20.43 -3.64 -0.02
N LYS A 355 21.23 -4.63 -0.43
CA LYS A 355 22.07 -4.52 -1.63
C LYS A 355 21.25 -4.43 -2.91
N LEU A 356 20.16 -5.18 -3.01
CA LEU A 356 19.28 -5.13 -4.19
C LEU A 356 18.56 -3.77 -4.29
N GLU A 357 18.08 -3.22 -3.19
CA GLU A 357 17.52 -1.86 -3.17
C GLU A 357 18.57 -0.82 -3.60
N LYS A 358 19.77 -0.90 -3.02
CA LYS A 358 20.86 -0.01 -3.38
C LYS A 358 21.23 -0.15 -4.87
N ALA A 359 21.37 -1.34 -5.40
CA ALA A 359 21.65 -1.59 -6.81
C ALA A 359 20.58 -0.98 -7.73
N THR A 360 19.30 -1.05 -7.31
CA THR A 360 18.19 -0.43 -8.05
C THR A 360 18.32 1.09 -8.09
N ILE A 361 18.60 1.71 -6.95
CA ILE A 361 18.80 3.16 -6.84
C ILE A 361 20.02 3.60 -7.65
N ASP A 362 21.16 2.92 -7.48
CA ASP A 362 22.41 3.22 -8.19
C ASP A 362 22.22 3.14 -9.72
N THR A 363 21.49 2.14 -10.23
CA THR A 363 21.18 2.00 -11.65
C THR A 363 20.45 3.24 -12.21
N ILE A 364 19.48 3.77 -11.47
CA ILE A 364 18.73 4.97 -11.87
C ILE A 364 19.63 6.21 -11.77
N GLU A 365 20.41 6.33 -10.70
CA GLU A 365 21.32 7.46 -10.46
C GLU A 365 22.46 7.51 -11.49
N ASP A 366 22.88 6.36 -12.03
CA ASP A 366 23.83 6.25 -13.14
C ASP A 366 23.19 6.53 -14.51
N GLY A 367 21.90 6.85 -14.53
CA GLY A 367 21.16 7.30 -15.72
C GLY A 367 20.44 6.21 -16.49
N ILE A 368 20.44 4.95 -16.05
CA ILE A 368 19.71 3.86 -16.71
C ILE A 368 18.31 3.74 -16.07
N MET A 369 17.27 3.97 -16.86
CA MET A 369 15.92 4.03 -16.30
C MET A 369 14.82 3.72 -17.31
N THR A 370 13.62 3.44 -16.81
CA THR A 370 12.41 3.22 -17.58
C THR A 370 11.81 4.52 -18.12
N GLY A 371 10.85 4.41 -19.04
CA GLY A 371 10.34 5.54 -19.78
C GLY A 371 9.64 6.63 -18.96
N ASP A 372 8.97 6.24 -17.87
CA ASP A 372 8.33 7.16 -16.94
C ASP A 372 9.37 8.01 -16.20
N LEU A 373 10.40 7.39 -15.65
CA LEU A 373 11.49 8.07 -14.96
C LEU A 373 12.34 8.90 -15.93
N TYR A 374 12.59 8.38 -17.12
CA TYR A 374 13.32 9.13 -18.17
C TYR A 374 12.64 10.46 -18.50
N ALA A 375 11.30 10.47 -18.54
CA ALA A 375 10.54 11.67 -18.88
C ALA A 375 10.67 12.79 -17.82
N ILE A 376 10.85 12.43 -16.55
CA ILE A 376 10.91 13.38 -15.41
C ILE A 376 12.32 13.58 -14.83
N SER A 377 13.29 12.78 -15.27
CA SER A 377 14.67 12.86 -14.78
C SER A 377 15.38 14.13 -15.26
N THR A 378 16.16 14.73 -14.36
CA THR A 378 17.02 15.90 -14.61
C THR A 378 18.49 15.52 -14.90
N LEU A 379 18.82 14.23 -14.93
CA LEU A 379 20.17 13.76 -15.24
C LEU A 379 20.53 14.05 -16.70
N GLU A 380 21.75 14.54 -16.92
CA GLU A 380 22.23 14.86 -18.28
C GLU A 380 22.50 13.60 -19.13
N ASN A 381 23.13 12.59 -18.52
CA ASN A 381 23.53 11.35 -19.19
C ASN A 381 22.51 10.22 -18.98
N LYS A 382 21.21 10.51 -19.17
CA LYS A 382 20.15 9.51 -18.99
C LYS A 382 19.88 8.70 -20.25
N LYS A 383 19.60 7.42 -20.05
CA LYS A 383 19.26 6.45 -21.08
C LYS A 383 17.96 5.76 -20.74
N LYS A 384 16.99 5.83 -21.65
CA LYS A 384 15.77 5.04 -21.58
C LYS A 384 16.06 3.62 -22.03
N VAL A 385 15.62 2.63 -21.23
CA VAL A 385 15.71 1.20 -21.56
C VAL A 385 14.34 0.55 -21.44
N ASN A 386 14.18 -0.64 -22.01
CA ASN A 386 12.99 -1.46 -21.80
C ASN A 386 13.01 -2.11 -20.40
N SER A 387 11.91 -2.76 -20.04
CA SER A 387 11.74 -3.35 -18.70
C SER A 387 12.76 -4.42 -18.37
N GLU A 388 13.14 -5.26 -19.35
CA GLU A 388 14.11 -6.34 -19.16
C GLU A 388 15.52 -5.82 -19.02
N ASP A 389 15.95 -4.93 -19.93
CA ASP A 389 17.27 -4.29 -19.87
C ASP A 389 17.46 -3.52 -18.56
N PHE A 390 16.39 -2.92 -18.01
CA PHE A 390 16.43 -2.27 -16.71
C PHE A 390 16.73 -3.27 -15.58
N LEU A 391 16.06 -4.43 -15.55
CA LEU A 391 16.34 -5.47 -14.56
C LEU A 391 17.74 -6.08 -14.72
N LEU A 392 18.23 -6.24 -15.96
CA LEU A 392 19.59 -6.72 -16.22
C LEU A 392 20.64 -5.72 -15.73
N ALA A 393 20.43 -4.41 -15.95
CA ALA A 393 21.33 -3.38 -15.43
C ALA A 393 21.36 -3.37 -13.89
N ILE A 394 20.21 -3.54 -13.23
CA ILE A 394 20.17 -3.71 -11.77
C ILE A 394 20.97 -4.94 -11.33
N ASN A 395 20.87 -6.04 -12.07
CA ASN A 395 21.59 -7.26 -11.74
C ASN A 395 23.11 -7.08 -11.87
N GLU A 396 23.60 -6.27 -12.83
CA GLU A 396 25.02 -5.94 -12.95
C GLU A 396 25.53 -5.20 -11.69
N HIS A 397 24.82 -4.17 -11.21
CA HIS A 397 25.15 -3.47 -9.96
C HIS A 397 25.06 -4.39 -8.75
N LEU A 398 24.04 -5.25 -8.68
CA LEU A 398 23.88 -6.21 -7.59
C LEU A 398 25.05 -7.21 -7.55
N ALA A 399 25.37 -7.82 -8.69
CA ALA A 399 26.47 -8.80 -8.78
C ALA A 399 27.81 -8.17 -8.36
N ALA A 400 28.09 -6.93 -8.78
CA ALA A 400 29.29 -6.20 -8.38
C ALA A 400 29.32 -5.94 -6.86
N SER A 401 28.17 -5.68 -6.24
CA SER A 401 28.09 -5.45 -4.79
C SER A 401 28.23 -6.72 -3.94
N LEU A 402 27.93 -7.89 -4.54
CA LEU A 402 28.00 -9.19 -3.88
C LEU A 402 29.36 -9.89 -4.06
N ALA A 403 30.17 -9.44 -5.03
CA ALA A 403 31.52 -9.94 -5.25
C ALA A 403 32.48 -9.48 -4.16
#